data_d1868b7c9169662b9601836baae6adf6
#
_entry.id   d1868b7c9169662b9601836baae6adf6
#
_cell.length_a   1.000
_cell.length_b   1.000
_cell.length_c   1.000
_cell.angle_alpha   90.00
_cell.angle_beta   90.00
_cell.angle_gamma   90.00
#
_symmetry.space_group_name_H-M   'P 1'
#
loop_
_entity.id
_entity.type
_entity.pdbx_description
1 polymer ?
#
loop_
_entity_poly.entity_id
_entity_poly.type
_entity_poly.pdbx_seq_one_letter_code
_entity_poly.pdbx_strand_id
1 'polypeptide(L)'
;LSEELYIKMNARGLQLSPFDNFKADLTNFISNNAYEGFKQMVPLYKKDSSYEVEFNFNFSVKLDAKWIDIFWKKGFENFDAAYMSFFSRFFAIKYILASKDTVSDRDMRQDAILRKLYTDAEDRADMNEYLGFQEFEQLLSSHPEYIMTLDKVFDVFYEHDYKDSKKTIFKQLLPY
;
A
#
# COMPACT_ATOMS: atom_id res chain seq x y z
N LEU A 1 -13.47 -7.07 5.09
CA LEU A 1 -13.67 -8.52 5.25
C LEU A 1 -14.28 -8.72 6.62
N SER A 2 -15.43 -9.47 6.71
CA SER A 2 -15.99 -9.78 8.01
C SER A 2 -15.05 -10.75 8.74
N GLU A 3 -14.97 -10.62 10.05
CA GLU A 3 -14.20 -11.51 10.93
C GLU A 3 -14.54 -12.99 10.67
N GLU A 4 -15.80 -13.29 10.35
CA GLU A 4 -16.24 -14.63 9.96
C GLU A 4 -15.59 -15.16 8.67
N LEU A 5 -15.37 -14.32 7.67
CA LEU A 5 -14.71 -14.73 6.43
C LEU A 5 -13.23 -15.00 6.67
N TYR A 6 -12.59 -14.16 7.49
CA TYR A 6 -11.21 -14.36 7.96
C TYR A 6 -11.06 -15.71 8.68
N ILE A 7 -11.95 -16.02 9.62
CA ILE A 7 -11.96 -17.28 10.36
C ILE A 7 -12.21 -18.45 9.41
N LYS A 8 -13.15 -18.34 8.46
CA LYS A 8 -13.45 -19.39 7.48
C LYS A 8 -12.30 -19.65 6.51
N MET A 9 -11.57 -18.63 6.11
CA MET A 9 -10.38 -18.78 5.26
C MET A 9 -9.24 -19.45 6.01
N ASN A 10 -8.98 -19.04 7.26
CA ASN A 10 -7.99 -19.70 8.12
C ASN A 10 -8.36 -21.13 8.50
N ALA A 11 -9.64 -21.43 8.73
CA ALA A 11 -10.13 -22.77 9.02
C ALA A 11 -9.94 -23.76 7.84
N ARG A 12 -9.76 -23.25 6.61
CA ARG A 12 -9.44 -24.06 5.42
C ARG A 12 -7.95 -24.28 5.19
N GLY A 13 -7.08 -23.80 6.11
CA GLY A 13 -5.64 -23.97 6.02
C GLY A 13 -4.96 -23.15 4.91
N LEU A 14 -5.66 -22.22 4.29
CA LEU A 14 -5.06 -21.26 3.37
C LEU A 14 -4.40 -20.15 4.20
N GLN A 15 -3.08 -20.09 4.17
CA GLN A 15 -2.37 -18.97 4.76
C GLN A 15 -2.70 -17.70 3.95
N LEU A 16 -2.98 -16.60 4.67
CA LEU A 16 -3.12 -15.29 4.04
C LEU A 16 -1.80 -14.90 3.39
N SER A 17 -1.88 -14.27 2.22
CA SER A 17 -0.71 -13.73 1.58
C SER A 17 -0.11 -12.59 2.42
N PRO A 18 1.18 -12.25 2.24
CA PRO A 18 1.77 -11.06 2.87
C PRO A 18 0.97 -9.78 2.58
N PHE A 19 0.40 -9.68 1.38
CA PHE A 19 -0.46 -8.57 0.99
C PHE A 19 -1.78 -8.54 1.77
N ASP A 20 -2.44 -9.70 1.96
CA ASP A 20 -3.68 -9.76 2.73
C ASP A 20 -3.46 -9.37 4.20
N ASN A 21 -2.35 -9.81 4.80
CA ASN A 21 -1.98 -9.40 6.15
C ASN A 21 -1.72 -7.90 6.23
N PHE A 22 -0.90 -7.37 5.32
CA PHE A 22 -0.61 -5.94 5.26
C PHE A 22 -1.88 -5.10 5.09
N LYS A 23 -2.77 -5.52 4.20
CA LYS A 23 -4.06 -4.86 3.95
C LYS A 23 -4.94 -4.86 5.19
N ALA A 24 -5.01 -5.99 5.90
CA ALA A 24 -5.79 -6.10 7.13
C ALA A 24 -5.25 -5.16 8.21
N ASP A 25 -3.94 -5.14 8.42
CA ASP A 25 -3.29 -4.26 9.41
C ASP A 25 -3.49 -2.78 9.06
N LEU A 26 -3.30 -2.40 7.80
CA LEU A 26 -3.50 -1.03 7.32
C LEU A 26 -4.95 -0.56 7.49
N THR A 27 -5.92 -1.37 7.10
CA THR A 27 -7.34 -1.01 7.22
C THR A 27 -7.79 -0.97 8.68
N ASN A 28 -7.27 -1.86 9.53
CA ASN A 28 -7.51 -1.83 10.97
C ASN A 28 -6.91 -0.58 11.62
N PHE A 29 -5.69 -0.19 11.24
CA PHE A 29 -5.06 1.05 11.70
C PHE A 29 -5.91 2.27 11.34
N ILE A 30 -6.37 2.38 10.08
CA ILE A 30 -7.19 3.50 9.61
C ILE A 30 -8.51 3.58 10.40
N SER A 31 -9.17 2.45 10.63
CA SER A 31 -10.47 2.37 11.30
C SER A 31 -10.39 2.73 12.79
N ASN A 32 -9.26 2.41 13.43
CA ASN A 32 -9.07 2.66 14.87
C ASN A 32 -8.31 3.97 15.16
N ASN A 33 -7.83 4.66 14.15
CA ASN A 33 -7.06 5.89 14.32
C ASN A 33 -7.99 7.09 14.55
N ALA A 34 -7.59 7.97 15.49
CA ALA A 34 -8.35 9.17 15.84
C ALA A 34 -8.21 10.32 14.83
N TYR A 35 -7.41 10.18 13.78
CA TYR A 35 -7.19 11.23 12.80
C TYR A 35 -8.48 11.59 12.06
N GLU A 36 -8.90 12.86 12.17
CA GLU A 36 -10.16 13.35 11.61
C GLU A 36 -10.29 13.14 10.09
N GLY A 37 -9.16 13.15 9.37
CA GLY A 37 -9.16 12.88 7.93
C GLY A 37 -9.73 11.51 7.56
N PHE A 38 -9.63 10.51 8.44
CA PHE A 38 -10.17 9.17 8.18
C PHE A 38 -11.69 9.07 8.37
N LYS A 39 -12.27 10.03 9.09
CA LYS A 39 -13.72 10.15 9.30
C LYS A 39 -14.38 11.13 8.33
N GLN A 40 -13.58 11.79 7.50
CA GLN A 40 -14.10 12.72 6.51
C GLN A 40 -15.07 12.00 5.56
N MET A 41 -16.22 12.63 5.30
CA MET A 41 -17.18 12.14 4.32
C MET A 41 -16.65 12.38 2.91
N VAL A 42 -16.64 11.35 2.09
CA VAL A 42 -16.17 11.36 0.71
C VAL A 42 -17.14 10.59 -0.19
N PRO A 43 -17.25 10.93 -1.49
CA PRO A 43 -18.06 10.16 -2.41
C PRO A 43 -17.59 8.69 -2.46
N LEU A 44 -18.53 7.76 -2.31
CA LEU A 44 -18.24 6.34 -2.44
C LEU A 44 -17.71 6.05 -3.85
N TYR A 45 -16.60 5.31 -3.93
CA TYR A 45 -16.14 4.78 -5.19
C TYR A 45 -17.13 3.74 -5.74
N LYS A 46 -18.10 4.23 -6.50
CA LYS A 46 -18.99 3.40 -7.35
C LYS A 46 -19.48 4.27 -8.48
N LYS A 47 -19.49 3.73 -9.69
CA LYS A 47 -20.10 4.41 -10.84
C LYS A 47 -21.55 4.72 -10.49
N ASP A 48 -21.95 6.00 -10.57
CA ASP A 48 -23.31 6.50 -10.27
C ASP A 48 -23.72 6.50 -8.78
N SER A 49 -22.78 6.45 -7.85
CA SER A 49 -23.10 6.58 -6.43
C SER A 49 -23.21 8.05 -6.04
N SER A 50 -24.39 8.45 -5.59
CA SER A 50 -24.64 9.73 -4.94
C SER A 50 -24.42 9.68 -3.41
N TYR A 51 -23.89 8.56 -2.90
CA TYR A 51 -23.70 8.36 -1.48
C TYR A 51 -22.32 8.81 -1.05
N GLU A 52 -22.28 9.52 0.07
CA GLU A 52 -21.04 9.79 0.79
C GLU A 52 -20.85 8.77 1.91
N VAL A 53 -19.60 8.40 2.13
CA VAL A 53 -19.18 7.48 3.19
C VAL A 53 -17.94 8.02 3.86
N GLU A 54 -17.59 7.51 5.03
CA GLU A 54 -16.31 7.84 5.66
C GLU A 54 -15.14 7.41 4.79
N PHE A 55 -14.07 8.19 4.82
CA PHE A 55 -12.85 7.92 4.06
C PHE A 55 -12.29 6.51 4.32
N ASN A 56 -12.27 6.06 5.58
CA ASN A 56 -11.80 4.73 5.98
C ASN A 56 -12.52 3.61 5.20
N PHE A 57 -13.85 3.70 5.10
CA PHE A 57 -14.65 2.74 4.34
C PHE A 57 -14.37 2.83 2.84
N ASN A 58 -14.34 4.05 2.28
CA ASN A 58 -14.07 4.25 0.86
C ASN A 58 -12.68 3.77 0.45
N PHE A 59 -11.67 4.00 1.32
CA PHE A 59 -10.31 3.52 1.12
C PHE A 59 -10.25 1.99 1.03
N SER A 60 -10.91 1.28 1.96
CA SER A 60 -10.98 -0.18 1.94
C SER A 60 -11.64 -0.69 0.65
N VAL A 61 -12.74 -0.08 0.21
CA VAL A 61 -13.42 -0.44 -1.04
C VAL A 61 -12.52 -0.23 -2.26
N LYS A 62 -11.79 0.88 -2.31
CA LYS A 62 -10.84 1.15 -3.40
C LYS A 62 -9.69 0.16 -3.41
N LEU A 63 -9.17 -0.19 -2.23
CA LEU A 63 -8.08 -1.14 -2.07
C LEU A 63 -8.46 -2.54 -2.57
N ASP A 64 -9.70 -2.96 -2.33
CA ASP A 64 -10.20 -4.27 -2.72
C ASP A 64 -10.73 -4.36 -4.17
N ALA A 65 -11.11 -3.25 -4.77
CA ALA A 65 -11.78 -3.26 -6.07
C ALA A 65 -11.09 -2.38 -7.12
N LYS A 66 -10.89 -1.08 -6.83
CA LYS A 66 -10.43 -0.10 -7.83
C LYS A 66 -8.96 -0.28 -8.18
N TRP A 67 -8.12 -0.29 -7.16
CA TRP A 67 -6.66 -0.25 -7.36
C TRP A 67 -6.05 -1.60 -7.72
N ILE A 68 -6.73 -2.71 -7.40
CA ILE A 68 -6.38 -4.05 -7.89
C ILE A 68 -6.23 -4.08 -9.41
N ASP A 69 -7.12 -3.38 -10.11
CA ASP A 69 -7.10 -3.31 -11.56
C ASP A 69 -5.81 -2.72 -12.14
N ILE A 70 -5.12 -1.84 -11.41
CA ILE A 70 -3.84 -1.25 -11.83
C ILE A 70 -2.81 -2.36 -12.03
N PHE A 71 -2.73 -3.29 -11.08
CA PHE A 71 -1.74 -4.37 -11.09
C PHE A 71 -2.18 -5.53 -11.99
N TRP A 72 -3.45 -5.89 -11.93
CA TRP A 72 -4.01 -6.97 -12.72
C TRP A 72 -3.90 -6.73 -14.22
N LYS A 73 -4.27 -5.55 -14.69
CA LYS A 73 -4.22 -5.21 -16.12
C LYS A 73 -2.82 -5.08 -16.70
N LYS A 74 -1.83 -4.88 -15.85
CA LYS A 74 -0.42 -4.80 -16.27
C LYS A 74 0.22 -6.17 -16.48
N GLY A 75 -0.49 -7.26 -16.20
CA GLY A 75 -0.01 -8.62 -16.39
C GLY A 75 1.13 -9.00 -15.47
N PHE A 76 1.13 -8.48 -14.24
CA PHE A 76 2.05 -8.97 -13.22
C PHE A 76 1.70 -10.42 -12.89
N GLU A 77 2.66 -11.33 -13.05
CA GLU A 77 2.49 -12.74 -12.71
C GLU A 77 2.22 -12.93 -11.20
N ASN A 78 2.87 -12.11 -10.38
CA ASN A 78 2.65 -12.05 -8.94
C ASN A 78 2.14 -10.64 -8.56
N PHE A 79 0.84 -10.50 -8.59
CA PHE A 79 0.14 -9.26 -8.28
C PHE A 79 0.36 -8.82 -6.82
N ASP A 80 0.34 -9.75 -5.86
CA ASP A 80 0.57 -9.44 -4.45
C ASP A 80 1.95 -8.86 -4.23
N ALA A 81 2.97 -9.43 -4.87
CA ALA A 81 4.33 -8.94 -4.81
C ALA A 81 4.46 -7.52 -5.39
N ALA A 82 3.82 -7.26 -6.52
CA ALA A 82 3.84 -5.93 -7.13
C ALA A 82 3.17 -4.87 -6.23
N TYR A 83 2.05 -5.24 -5.62
CA TYR A 83 1.31 -4.39 -4.71
C TYR A 83 2.13 -4.07 -3.45
N MET A 84 2.70 -5.10 -2.81
CA MET A 84 3.57 -4.94 -1.64
C MET A 84 4.83 -4.14 -1.95
N SER A 85 5.44 -4.36 -3.09
CA SER A 85 6.60 -3.57 -3.55
C SER A 85 6.26 -2.09 -3.68
N PHE A 86 5.07 -1.76 -4.19
CA PHE A 86 4.62 -0.37 -4.27
C PHE A 86 4.43 0.25 -2.89
N PHE A 87 3.72 -0.41 -1.98
CA PHE A 87 3.52 0.07 -0.61
C PHE A 87 4.85 0.29 0.11
N SER A 88 5.74 -0.70 0.06
CA SER A 88 7.04 -0.63 0.70
C SER A 88 7.84 0.58 0.22
N ARG A 89 7.86 0.83 -1.09
CA ARG A 89 8.59 1.98 -1.66
C ARG A 89 7.92 3.31 -1.33
N PHE A 90 6.59 3.37 -1.41
CA PHE A 90 5.87 4.59 -1.07
C PHE A 90 6.15 5.02 0.38
N PHE A 91 5.99 4.10 1.33
CA PHE A 91 6.21 4.42 2.73
C PHE A 91 7.69 4.63 3.08
N ALA A 92 8.61 3.93 2.41
CA ALA A 92 10.03 4.18 2.58
C ALA A 92 10.42 5.60 2.11
N ILE A 93 9.88 6.07 0.98
CA ILE A 93 10.07 7.45 0.54
C ILE A 93 9.51 8.43 1.58
N LYS A 94 8.32 8.17 2.11
CA LYS A 94 7.74 9.01 3.16
C LYS A 94 8.57 9.00 4.45
N TYR A 95 9.11 7.84 4.81
CA TYR A 95 10.02 7.68 5.95
C TYR A 95 11.29 8.53 5.77
N ILE A 96 11.93 8.48 4.61
CA ILE A 96 13.11 9.29 4.29
C ILE A 96 12.77 10.79 4.35
N LEU A 97 11.63 11.18 3.76
CA LEU A 97 11.21 12.60 3.73
C LEU A 97 10.79 13.14 5.10
N ALA A 98 10.35 12.28 6.02
CA ALA A 98 10.05 12.65 7.40
C ALA A 98 11.31 12.77 8.27
N SER A 99 12.43 12.18 7.86
CA SER A 99 13.72 12.35 8.49
C SER A 99 14.18 13.81 8.37
N LYS A 100 14.61 14.41 9.46
CA LYS A 100 15.10 15.81 9.48
C LYS A 100 16.49 15.95 8.90
N ASP A 101 17.21 14.85 8.78
CA ASP A 101 18.61 14.82 8.32
C ASP A 101 18.69 14.40 6.87
N THR A 102 19.73 14.87 6.18
CA THR A 102 20.06 14.38 4.85
C THR A 102 20.49 12.93 4.94
N VAL A 103 19.65 12.03 4.44
CA VAL A 103 19.92 10.59 4.47
C VAL A 103 20.94 10.27 3.36
N SER A 104 22.15 9.89 3.74
CA SER A 104 23.18 9.43 2.80
C SER A 104 22.95 7.96 2.43
N ASP A 105 23.59 7.50 1.32
CA ASP A 105 23.56 6.08 0.93
C ASP A 105 24.05 5.15 2.05
N ARG A 106 25.00 5.61 2.86
CA ARG A 106 25.51 4.87 4.01
C ARG A 106 24.45 4.74 5.10
N ASP A 107 23.72 5.81 5.38
CA ASP A 107 22.66 5.81 6.40
C ASP A 107 21.51 4.90 5.98
N MET A 108 21.15 4.91 4.69
CA MET A 108 20.12 4.01 4.13
C MET A 108 20.47 2.53 4.30
N ARG A 109 21.76 2.16 4.14
CA ARG A 109 22.22 0.76 4.33
C ARG A 109 22.27 0.35 5.80
N GLN A 110 22.42 1.29 6.73
CA GLN A 110 22.48 1.04 8.17
C GLN A 110 21.11 1.11 8.86
N ASP A 111 20.16 1.80 8.26
CA ASP A 111 18.81 1.92 8.80
C ASP A 111 18.08 0.58 8.75
N ALA A 112 17.39 0.23 9.85
CA ALA A 112 16.73 -1.06 10.01
C ALA A 112 15.61 -1.31 9.00
N ILE A 113 14.94 -0.25 8.55
CA ILE A 113 13.85 -0.31 7.57
C ILE A 113 14.42 -0.27 6.15
N LEU A 114 15.24 0.74 5.87
CA LEU A 114 15.70 1.01 4.52
C LEU A 114 16.65 -0.06 3.98
N ARG A 115 17.51 -0.65 4.84
CA ARG A 115 18.41 -1.75 4.43
C ARG A 115 17.66 -2.93 3.82
N LYS A 116 16.42 -3.20 4.25
CA LYS A 116 15.59 -4.28 3.68
C LYS A 116 15.21 -4.02 2.22
N LEU A 117 15.20 -2.76 1.78
CA LEU A 117 14.89 -2.37 0.40
C LEU A 117 16.12 -2.22 -0.49
N TYR A 118 17.29 -1.99 0.13
CA TYR A 118 18.55 -1.65 -0.56
C TYR A 118 19.60 -2.76 -0.49
N THR A 119 19.20 -4.01 -0.29
CA THR A 119 20.11 -5.15 -0.38
C THR A 119 20.62 -5.33 -1.80
N ASP A 120 21.91 -5.64 -1.93
CA ASP A 120 22.58 -5.85 -3.21
C ASP A 120 21.95 -7.03 -3.98
N ALA A 121 22.07 -6.99 -5.31
CA ALA A 121 21.40 -7.95 -6.19
C ALA A 121 21.81 -9.42 -5.94
N GLU A 122 22.97 -9.65 -5.35
CA GLU A 122 23.48 -10.98 -4.99
C GLU A 122 22.74 -11.57 -3.78
N ASP A 123 22.28 -10.70 -2.86
CA ASP A 123 21.54 -11.10 -1.67
C ASP A 123 20.01 -11.19 -1.90
N ARG A 124 19.53 -10.79 -3.09
CA ARG A 124 18.09 -10.76 -3.41
C ARG A 124 17.48 -12.14 -3.66
N ALA A 125 18.27 -13.16 -3.89
CA ALA A 125 17.77 -14.50 -4.23
C ALA A 125 16.92 -15.12 -3.10
N ASP A 126 17.17 -14.71 -1.85
CA ASP A 126 16.45 -15.21 -0.66
C ASP A 126 15.47 -14.19 -0.05
N MET A 127 15.37 -12.97 -0.60
CA MET A 127 14.58 -11.90 -0.01
C MET A 127 13.20 -11.75 -0.65
N ASN A 128 12.28 -12.63 -0.29
CA ASN A 128 10.83 -12.39 -0.35
C ASN A 128 10.34 -11.51 0.81
N GLU A 129 11.23 -10.78 1.48
CA GLU A 129 10.86 -9.93 2.61
C GLU A 129 10.35 -8.58 2.11
N TYR A 130 9.04 -8.49 1.95
CA TYR A 130 8.35 -7.22 1.85
C TYR A 130 8.32 -6.56 3.22
N LEU A 131 8.44 -5.23 3.26
CA LEU A 131 8.20 -4.49 4.48
C LEU A 131 6.72 -4.63 4.87
N GLY A 132 6.48 -5.20 6.03
CA GLY A 132 5.14 -5.34 6.60
C GLY A 132 4.61 -4.01 7.12
N PHE A 133 3.36 -3.99 7.57
CA PHE A 133 2.75 -2.80 8.14
C PHE A 133 3.49 -2.31 9.40
N GLN A 134 3.98 -3.24 10.21
CA GLN A 134 4.65 -2.95 11.50
C GLN A 134 5.88 -2.06 11.35
N GLU A 135 6.63 -2.17 10.24
CA GLU A 135 7.79 -1.32 9.98
C GLU A 135 7.38 0.16 9.77
N PHE A 136 6.16 0.41 9.34
CA PHE A 136 5.67 1.75 9.07
C PHE A 136 4.67 2.29 10.10
N GLU A 137 4.27 1.49 11.07
CA GLU A 137 3.23 1.85 12.03
C GLU A 137 3.58 3.12 12.81
N GLN A 138 4.83 3.26 13.26
CA GLN A 138 5.29 4.45 13.97
C GLN A 138 5.27 5.70 13.06
N LEU A 139 5.69 5.58 11.81
CA LEU A 139 5.62 6.65 10.82
C LEU A 139 4.18 7.09 10.60
N LEU A 140 3.27 6.15 10.40
CA LEU A 140 1.86 6.42 10.12
C LEU A 140 1.11 6.94 11.35
N SER A 141 1.54 6.55 12.56
CA SER A 141 1.01 7.11 13.80
C SER A 141 1.39 8.59 13.96
N SER A 142 2.59 8.97 13.51
CA SER A 142 3.06 10.36 13.54
C SER A 142 2.54 11.19 12.35
N HIS A 143 2.28 10.56 11.22
CA HIS A 143 1.91 11.16 9.93
C HIS A 143 0.76 10.41 9.26
N PRO A 144 -0.45 10.34 9.86
CA PRO A 144 -1.57 9.61 9.30
C PRO A 144 -2.03 10.17 7.93
N GLU A 145 -1.75 11.44 7.65
CA GLU A 145 -2.04 12.10 6.36
C GLU A 145 -1.29 11.47 5.16
N TYR A 146 -0.28 10.65 5.40
CA TYR A 146 0.40 9.93 4.32
C TYR A 146 -0.51 8.87 3.68
N ILE A 147 -1.45 8.33 4.43
CA ILE A 147 -2.47 7.42 3.88
C ILE A 147 -3.40 8.16 2.92
N MET A 148 -3.80 9.38 3.24
CA MET A 148 -4.58 10.21 2.32
C MET A 148 -3.79 10.61 1.07
N THR A 149 -2.48 10.76 1.20
CA THR A 149 -1.59 10.97 0.05
C THR A 149 -1.52 9.71 -0.82
N LEU A 150 -1.43 8.53 -0.21
CA LEU A 150 -1.45 7.24 -0.90
C LEU A 150 -2.74 7.05 -1.70
N ASP A 151 -3.90 7.37 -1.12
CA ASP A 151 -5.20 7.33 -1.79
C ASP A 151 -5.18 8.15 -3.08
N LYS A 152 -4.70 9.39 -3.01
CA LYS A 152 -4.59 10.28 -4.18
C LYS A 152 -3.62 9.75 -5.23
N VAL A 153 -2.49 9.21 -4.81
CA VAL A 153 -1.48 8.65 -5.72
C VAL A 153 -2.07 7.47 -6.49
N PHE A 154 -2.75 6.55 -5.81
CA PHE A 154 -3.40 5.43 -6.48
C PHE A 154 -4.54 5.86 -7.40
N ASP A 155 -5.32 6.88 -7.01
CA ASP A 155 -6.37 7.41 -7.87
C ASP A 155 -5.80 8.02 -9.15
N VAL A 156 -4.70 8.76 -9.07
CA VAL A 156 -4.00 9.30 -10.23
C VAL A 156 -3.48 8.18 -11.14
N PHE A 157 -2.85 7.15 -10.58
CA PHE A 157 -2.39 6.01 -11.37
C PHE A 157 -3.54 5.27 -12.04
N TYR A 158 -4.62 5.05 -11.32
CA TYR A 158 -5.79 4.40 -11.89
C TYR A 158 -6.37 5.18 -13.07
N GLU A 159 -6.52 6.50 -12.94
CA GLU A 159 -7.07 7.35 -13.99
C GLU A 159 -6.17 7.44 -15.22
N HIS A 160 -4.88 7.61 -15.02
CA HIS A 160 -3.92 7.73 -16.12
C HIS A 160 -3.65 6.40 -16.81
N ASP A 161 -3.40 5.37 -16.07
CA ASP A 161 -3.05 4.05 -16.62
C ASP A 161 -4.26 3.29 -17.17
N TYR A 162 -5.45 3.58 -16.65
CA TYR A 162 -6.67 2.96 -17.13
C TYR A 162 -7.18 3.60 -18.41
N LYS A 163 -7.04 4.91 -18.56
CA LYS A 163 -7.53 5.68 -19.70
C LYS A 163 -6.54 5.72 -20.87
N ASP A 164 -5.25 5.63 -20.59
CA ASP A 164 -4.18 5.72 -21.61
C ASP A 164 -3.27 4.49 -21.59
N SER A 165 -3.68 3.45 -22.33
CA SER A 165 -2.93 2.19 -22.45
C SER A 165 -1.52 2.33 -23.08
N LYS A 166 -1.18 3.50 -23.61
CA LYS A 166 0.10 3.77 -24.28
C LYS A 166 1.18 4.36 -23.40
N LYS A 167 0.84 4.91 -22.23
CA LYS A 167 1.81 5.54 -21.31
C LYS A 167 1.84 4.83 -19.97
N THR A 168 2.68 3.83 -19.85
CA THR A 168 2.88 3.06 -18.62
C THR A 168 3.92 3.72 -17.71
N ILE A 169 3.56 4.81 -17.02
CA ILE A 169 4.41 5.41 -15.97
C ILE A 169 4.68 4.38 -14.87
N PHE A 170 3.71 3.55 -14.56
CA PHE A 170 3.79 2.56 -13.50
C PHE A 170 4.84 1.47 -13.77
N LYS A 171 5.00 1.03 -15.02
CA LYS A 171 6.07 0.08 -15.41
C LYS A 171 7.48 0.65 -15.22
N GLN A 172 7.62 1.97 -15.26
CA GLN A 172 8.92 2.64 -15.07
C GLN A 172 9.26 2.81 -13.59
N LEU A 173 8.26 2.83 -12.72
CA LEU A 173 8.43 3.01 -11.27
C LEU A 173 8.66 1.71 -10.50
N LEU A 174 8.34 0.59 -11.09
CA LEU A 174 8.58 -0.75 -10.54
C LEU A 174 9.63 -1.46 -11.42
N PRO A 175 10.93 -1.24 -11.20
CA PRO A 175 11.95 -2.07 -11.85
C PRO A 175 11.77 -3.51 -11.37
N TYR A 176 11.78 -4.42 -12.33
CA TYR A 176 11.81 -5.87 -12.13
C TYR A 176 13.10 -6.29 -11.46
#